data_b1c033186b905a8ca50b7b9e8f1b38aa
#
_entry.id   b1c033186b905a8ca50b7b9e8f1b38aa
#
_cell.length_a   1.000
_cell.length_b   1.000
_cell.length_c   1.000
_cell.angle_alpha   90.00
_cell.angle_beta   90.00
_cell.angle_gamma   90.00
#
_symmetry.space_group_name_H-M   'P 1'
#
loop_
_entity.id
_entity.type
_entity.pdbx_description
1 polymer ?
#
loop_
_entity_poly.entity_id
_entity_poly.type
_entity_poly.pdbx_seq_one_letter_code
_entity_poly.pdbx_strand_id
1 'polypeptide(L)'
;MRSPLSILGICLITMSIFLGGCTNNEQSAVSSSSAAASSASSEKSTAPISDARNTPIVQAAKKVGPAVVGITNKAVARDWFNRQVEIDKGTGSGVIFRSDGYIVTNNHVIEGAKDITVALADGRTLPATLVGTDPYSDLAVIKVDATDLPTAE
;
A
#
# COMPACT_ATOMS: atom_id res chain seq x y z
N MET A 1 -28.46 42.20 32.13
CA MET A 1 -27.77 43.50 32.04
C MET A 1 -26.44 43.32 31.34
N ARG A 2 -26.28 44.04 30.25
CA ARG A 2 -25.06 44.33 29.48
C ARG A 2 -24.49 43.27 28.55
N SER A 3 -24.91 43.30 27.28
CA SER A 3 -24.04 43.21 26.10
C SER A 3 -23.14 44.45 26.03
N PRO A 4 -22.05 44.49 25.30
CA PRO A 4 -22.07 44.66 23.86
C PRO A 4 -20.92 43.98 23.07
N LEU A 5 -21.13 43.67 21.82
CA LEU A 5 -20.83 44.45 20.61
C LEU A 5 -19.41 44.34 20.05
N SER A 6 -19.37 43.76 18.86
CA SER A 6 -18.55 44.18 17.70
C SER A 6 -17.03 44.16 17.77
N ILE A 7 -16.42 43.33 16.92
CA ILE A 7 -15.42 43.85 15.97
C ILE A 7 -15.52 43.03 14.67
N LEU A 8 -16.10 43.70 13.68
CA LEU A 8 -16.09 43.35 12.28
C LEU A 8 -14.73 43.75 11.72
N GLY A 9 -13.88 42.77 11.40
CA GLY A 9 -12.58 42.99 10.77
C GLY A 9 -12.61 42.49 9.33
N ILE A 10 -13.00 43.38 8.42
CA ILE A 10 -12.86 43.21 6.98
C ILE A 10 -11.39 43.29 6.63
N CYS A 11 -10.81 42.20 6.15
CA CYS A 11 -9.50 42.22 5.49
C CYS A 11 -9.68 41.85 4.01
N LEU A 12 -9.88 42.89 3.23
CA LEU A 12 -9.78 42.92 1.77
C LEU A 12 -8.29 42.76 1.40
N ILE A 13 -7.89 41.59 0.91
CA ILE A 13 -6.58 41.45 0.27
C ILE A 13 -6.78 41.33 -1.23
N THR A 14 -6.30 42.38 -1.87
CA THR A 14 -6.27 42.69 -3.29
C THR A 14 -5.51 41.64 -4.09
N MET A 15 -6.19 41.12 -5.09
CA MET A 15 -5.69 40.29 -6.16
C MET A 15 -4.85 41.12 -7.13
N SER A 16 -3.53 40.95 -7.10
CA SER A 16 -2.63 41.53 -8.12
C SER A 16 -2.42 40.56 -9.28
N ILE A 17 -2.99 40.92 -10.39
CA ILE A 17 -2.80 40.31 -11.70
C ILE A 17 -1.43 40.73 -12.24
N PHE A 18 -0.51 39.77 -12.42
CA PHE A 18 0.70 40.00 -13.24
C PHE A 18 0.50 39.35 -14.61
N LEU A 19 0.17 40.20 -15.59
CA LEU A 19 0.38 39.89 -16.99
C LEU A 19 1.84 40.25 -17.33
N GLY A 20 2.61 39.26 -17.70
CA GLY A 20 3.93 39.42 -18.28
C GLY A 20 4.04 38.53 -19.51
N GLY A 21 3.72 39.08 -20.66
CA GLY A 21 3.96 38.45 -21.94
C GLY A 21 5.45 38.56 -22.33
N CYS A 22 5.98 37.53 -22.95
CA CYS A 22 7.13 37.61 -23.85
C CYS A 22 6.86 36.75 -25.06
N THR A 23 6.61 37.46 -26.15
CA THR A 23 6.69 36.98 -27.52
C THR A 23 8.15 36.77 -27.89
N ASN A 24 8.51 35.64 -28.44
CA ASN A 24 9.53 35.58 -29.47
C ASN A 24 9.17 34.52 -30.50
N ASN A 25 8.94 35.06 -31.65
CA ASN A 25 8.76 34.49 -32.96
C ASN A 25 10.13 34.10 -33.52
N GLU A 26 10.34 32.86 -33.92
CA GLU A 26 11.15 32.60 -35.11
C GLU A 26 10.66 31.33 -35.81
N GLN A 27 10.32 31.56 -36.99
CA GLN A 27 9.76 30.72 -38.02
C GLN A 27 10.93 30.08 -38.76
N SER A 28 10.96 28.76 -38.81
CA SER A 28 11.66 28.05 -39.88
C SER A 28 10.93 26.80 -40.26
N ALA A 29 10.51 26.80 -41.49
CA ALA A 29 9.76 25.79 -42.17
C ALA A 29 10.58 24.50 -42.46
N VAL A 30 9.82 23.48 -42.85
CA VAL A 30 10.11 22.31 -43.70
C VAL A 30 10.35 21.00 -42.95
N SER A 31 9.47 20.12 -42.93
CA SER A 31 9.31 18.91 -43.75
C SER A 31 8.34 17.97 -43.13
N SER A 32 7.31 17.67 -43.84
CA SER A 32 6.38 16.56 -43.66
C SER A 32 7.12 15.22 -43.63
N SER A 33 7.00 14.49 -42.51
CA SER A 33 7.21 13.05 -42.48
C SER A 33 6.17 12.41 -41.58
N SER A 34 5.27 11.71 -42.20
CA SER A 34 4.33 10.76 -41.62
C SER A 34 5.10 9.77 -40.75
N ALA A 35 4.84 9.78 -39.44
CA ALA A 35 5.28 8.71 -38.55
C ALA A 35 4.06 8.16 -37.83
N ALA A 36 3.76 6.95 -38.16
CA ALA A 36 2.74 6.08 -37.58
C ALA A 36 2.82 6.07 -36.05
N ALA A 37 1.66 6.18 -35.43
CA ALA A 37 1.47 5.89 -34.02
C ALA A 37 1.86 4.43 -33.74
N SER A 38 3.04 4.21 -33.21
CA SER A 38 3.45 2.96 -32.63
C SER A 38 2.81 2.87 -31.25
N SER A 39 1.71 2.13 -31.15
CA SER A 39 1.19 1.63 -29.89
C SER A 39 2.23 0.68 -29.30
N ALA A 40 3.03 1.17 -28.36
CA ALA A 40 3.90 0.34 -27.54
C ALA A 40 3.00 -0.49 -26.62
N SER A 41 2.61 -1.68 -27.08
CA SER A 41 2.17 -2.74 -26.19
C SER A 41 3.36 -3.08 -25.29
N SER A 42 3.19 -2.84 -23.99
CA SER A 42 4.11 -3.33 -22.96
C SER A 42 4.05 -4.86 -22.96
N GLU A 43 4.81 -5.49 -23.85
CA GLU A 43 5.06 -6.91 -23.75
C GLU A 43 5.86 -7.14 -22.47
N LYS A 44 5.19 -7.80 -21.51
CA LYS A 44 5.81 -8.35 -20.32
C LYS A 44 6.90 -9.31 -20.79
N SER A 45 8.15 -8.80 -20.84
CA SER A 45 9.32 -9.57 -21.24
C SER A 45 9.51 -10.73 -20.27
N THR A 46 9.02 -11.89 -20.63
CA THR A 46 9.32 -13.19 -20.02
C THR A 46 10.61 -13.77 -20.56
N ALA A 47 11.63 -12.94 -20.76
CA ALA A 47 12.94 -13.44 -21.10
C ALA A 47 13.44 -14.35 -19.95
N PRO A 48 13.93 -15.57 -20.21
CA PRO A 48 14.49 -16.44 -19.18
C PRO A 48 15.59 -15.69 -18.47
N ILE A 49 15.53 -15.67 -17.13
CA ILE A 49 16.56 -15.06 -16.29
C ILE A 49 17.87 -15.75 -16.63
N SER A 50 18.84 -14.98 -17.13
CA SER A 50 20.17 -15.53 -17.47
C SER A 50 20.76 -16.23 -16.25
N ASP A 51 21.48 -17.32 -16.44
CA ASP A 51 22.10 -18.11 -15.36
C ASP A 51 22.90 -17.26 -14.36
N ALA A 52 23.51 -16.17 -14.84
CA ALA A 52 24.19 -15.17 -14.00
C ALA A 52 23.30 -14.50 -12.94
N ARG A 53 21.96 -14.50 -13.10
CA ARG A 53 21.00 -13.96 -12.15
C ARG A 53 20.36 -15.04 -11.28
N ASN A 54 20.58 -16.31 -11.55
CA ASN A 54 20.04 -17.43 -10.81
C ASN A 54 20.90 -17.80 -9.59
N THR A 55 21.13 -16.85 -8.71
CA THR A 55 21.89 -17.05 -7.47
C THR A 55 21.11 -17.88 -6.45
N PRO A 56 21.76 -18.52 -5.47
CA PRO A 56 21.08 -19.24 -4.37
C PRO A 56 20.06 -18.36 -3.63
N ILE A 57 20.33 -17.05 -3.51
CA ILE A 57 19.42 -16.08 -2.88
C ILE A 57 18.13 -15.94 -3.70
N VAL A 58 18.25 -15.81 -5.02
CA VAL A 58 17.09 -15.73 -5.92
C VAL A 58 16.27 -17.02 -5.89
N GLN A 59 16.92 -18.17 -5.81
CA GLN A 59 16.22 -19.45 -5.69
C GLN A 59 15.46 -19.55 -4.36
N ALA A 60 16.09 -19.17 -3.25
CA ALA A 60 15.42 -19.12 -1.95
C ALA A 60 14.22 -18.16 -1.96
N ALA A 61 14.39 -16.96 -2.50
CA ALA A 61 13.28 -15.97 -2.60
C ALA A 61 12.13 -16.49 -3.46
N LYS A 62 12.40 -17.18 -4.56
CA LYS A 62 11.36 -17.80 -5.40
C LYS A 62 10.65 -18.94 -4.68
N LYS A 63 11.36 -19.72 -3.87
CA LYS A 63 10.79 -20.83 -3.11
C LYS A 63 9.89 -20.33 -1.98
N VAL A 64 10.35 -19.35 -1.21
CA VAL A 64 9.65 -18.86 0.00
C VAL A 64 8.63 -17.74 -0.32
N GLY A 65 8.86 -16.97 -1.38
CA GLY A 65 8.04 -15.83 -1.74
C GLY A 65 6.53 -16.07 -1.73
N PRO A 66 6.02 -17.19 -2.27
CA PRO A 66 4.60 -17.50 -2.23
C PRO A 66 4.02 -17.67 -0.82
N ALA A 67 4.84 -18.01 0.16
CA ALA A 67 4.44 -18.15 1.57
C ALA A 67 4.48 -16.83 2.36
N VAL A 68 5.03 -15.75 1.77
CA VAL A 68 5.06 -14.44 2.40
C VAL A 68 3.77 -13.70 2.09
N VAL A 69 3.16 -13.13 3.12
CA VAL A 69 1.86 -12.45 3.04
C VAL A 69 1.95 -11.02 3.57
N GLY A 70 1.10 -10.15 3.03
CA GLY A 70 0.88 -8.81 3.59
C GLY A 70 -0.23 -8.87 4.66
N ILE A 71 -0.05 -8.13 5.76
CA ILE A 71 -1.03 -8.05 6.84
C ILE A 71 -1.41 -6.60 7.04
N THR A 72 -2.72 -6.33 7.02
CA THR A 72 -3.27 -5.01 7.33
C THR A 72 -4.07 -5.07 8.60
N ASN A 73 -3.72 -4.23 9.55
CA ASN A 73 -4.39 -4.06 10.84
C ASN A 73 -5.36 -2.88 10.74
N LYS A 74 -6.64 -3.14 10.93
CA LYS A 74 -7.68 -2.13 11.02
C LYS A 74 -8.05 -1.87 12.47
N ALA A 75 -8.10 -0.60 12.84
CA ALA A 75 -8.55 -0.15 14.15
C ALA A 75 -9.74 0.79 14.02
N VAL A 76 -10.49 0.97 15.11
CA VAL A 76 -11.55 1.96 15.18
C VAL A 76 -11.01 3.19 15.87
N ALA A 77 -11.05 4.32 15.17
CA ALA A 77 -10.84 5.64 15.75
C ALA A 77 -12.17 6.39 15.85
N ARG A 78 -12.18 7.48 16.63
CA ARG A 78 -13.30 8.42 16.66
C ARG A 78 -12.92 9.69 15.92
N ASP A 79 -13.77 10.11 15.00
CA ASP A 79 -13.59 11.38 14.31
C ASP A 79 -13.94 12.57 15.23
N TRP A 80 -13.76 13.79 14.70
CA TRP A 80 -14.11 15.03 15.41
C TRP A 80 -15.59 15.09 15.85
N PHE A 81 -16.48 14.37 15.16
CA PHE A 81 -17.91 14.29 15.47
C PHE A 81 -18.26 13.11 16.39
N ASN A 82 -17.24 12.49 17.04
CA ASN A 82 -17.39 11.32 17.92
C ASN A 82 -17.99 10.07 17.21
N ARG A 83 -17.91 10.01 15.86
CA ARG A 83 -18.33 8.84 15.08
C ARG A 83 -17.19 7.84 15.01
N GLN A 84 -17.51 6.56 15.08
CA GLN A 84 -16.55 5.50 14.88
C GLN A 84 -16.22 5.40 13.39
N VAL A 85 -14.94 5.53 13.06
CA VAL A 85 -14.39 5.35 11.71
C VAL A 85 -13.32 4.28 11.73
N GLU A 86 -13.35 3.39 10.76
CA GLU A 86 -12.27 2.43 10.56
C GLU A 86 -11.08 3.14 9.94
N ILE A 87 -9.91 2.92 10.53
CA ILE A 87 -8.64 3.41 10.02
C ILE A 87 -7.66 2.25 9.87
N ASP A 88 -6.86 2.28 8.82
CA ASP A 88 -5.71 1.39 8.69
C ASP A 88 -4.65 1.85 9.70
N LYS A 89 -4.45 1.06 10.75
CA LYS A 89 -3.51 1.38 11.83
C LYS A 89 -2.07 1.07 11.41
N GLY A 90 -1.89 0.06 10.56
CA GLY A 90 -0.58 -0.35 10.09
C GLY A 90 -0.64 -1.51 9.11
N THR A 91 0.46 -1.65 8.40
CA THR A 91 0.67 -2.79 7.51
C THR A 91 1.98 -3.45 7.87
N GLY A 92 2.00 -4.77 7.86
CA GLY A 92 3.18 -5.58 8.12
C GLY A 92 3.22 -6.78 7.18
N SER A 93 4.09 -7.72 7.49
CA SER A 93 4.22 -8.98 6.76
C SER A 93 4.15 -10.17 7.72
N GLY A 94 3.81 -11.32 7.16
CA GLY A 94 3.82 -12.59 7.85
C GLY A 94 4.26 -13.71 6.94
N VAL A 95 4.44 -14.89 7.52
CA VAL A 95 4.89 -16.08 6.82
C VAL A 95 3.93 -17.24 7.14
N ILE A 96 3.42 -17.87 6.11
CA ILE A 96 2.59 -19.08 6.25
C ILE A 96 3.53 -20.24 6.61
N PHE A 97 3.33 -20.85 7.77
CA PHE A 97 4.12 -22.00 8.23
C PHE A 97 3.33 -23.31 8.25
N ARG A 98 2.00 -23.24 8.02
CA ARG A 98 1.13 -24.42 7.87
C ARG A 98 0.14 -24.21 6.73
N SER A 99 -0.04 -25.22 5.92
CA SER A 99 -0.92 -25.18 4.74
C SER A 99 -2.40 -24.99 5.04
N ASP A 100 -2.82 -25.20 6.29
CA ASP A 100 -4.17 -25.00 6.79
C ASP A 100 -4.44 -23.55 7.26
N GLY A 101 -3.53 -22.59 6.95
CA GLY A 101 -3.77 -21.17 7.13
C GLY A 101 -3.14 -20.52 8.37
N TYR A 102 -2.23 -21.20 9.07
CA TYR A 102 -1.50 -20.57 10.17
C TYR A 102 -0.34 -19.73 9.66
N ILE A 103 -0.27 -18.51 10.16
CA ILE A 103 0.68 -17.47 9.76
C ILE A 103 1.36 -16.93 11.00
N VAL A 104 2.69 -16.84 10.97
CA VAL A 104 3.48 -16.13 11.99
C VAL A 104 3.76 -14.71 11.53
N THR A 105 3.65 -13.76 12.45
CA THR A 105 3.94 -12.34 12.25
C THR A 105 4.49 -11.72 13.54
N ASN A 106 4.80 -10.45 13.52
CA ASN A 106 5.19 -9.72 14.72
C ASN A 106 3.96 -9.26 15.52
N ASN A 107 4.10 -9.28 16.85
CA ASN A 107 3.02 -8.84 17.73
C ASN A 107 2.62 -7.38 17.47
N HIS A 108 3.59 -6.47 17.31
CA HIS A 108 3.32 -5.05 17.07
C HIS A 108 2.52 -4.78 15.78
N VAL A 109 2.56 -5.70 14.79
CA VAL A 109 1.79 -5.58 13.53
C VAL A 109 0.29 -5.71 13.81
N ILE A 110 -0.10 -6.56 14.75
CA ILE A 110 -1.51 -6.88 15.02
C ILE A 110 -2.01 -6.32 16.35
N GLU A 111 -1.15 -5.66 17.11
CA GLU A 111 -1.48 -5.11 18.41
C GLU A 111 -2.62 -4.08 18.32
N GLY A 112 -3.68 -4.29 19.12
CA GLY A 112 -4.87 -3.44 19.13
C GLY A 112 -5.69 -3.48 17.83
N ALA A 113 -5.49 -4.50 17.00
CA ALA A 113 -6.33 -4.72 15.83
C ALA A 113 -7.77 -5.04 16.23
N LYS A 114 -8.73 -4.40 15.58
CA LYS A 114 -10.13 -4.82 15.61
C LYS A 114 -10.35 -5.91 14.55
N ASP A 115 -9.83 -5.66 13.35
CA ASP A 115 -9.92 -6.57 12.23
C ASP A 115 -8.54 -6.73 11.59
N ILE A 116 -8.18 -7.97 11.28
CA ILE A 116 -6.92 -8.32 10.63
C ILE A 116 -7.25 -8.86 9.24
N THR A 117 -6.59 -8.32 8.23
CA THR A 117 -6.76 -8.75 6.85
C THR A 117 -5.41 -9.19 6.29
N VAL A 118 -5.39 -10.33 5.63
CA VAL A 118 -4.19 -10.95 5.03
C VAL A 118 -4.31 -10.95 3.52
N ALA A 119 -3.33 -10.37 2.84
CA ALA A 119 -3.17 -10.42 1.40
C ALA A 119 -2.17 -11.51 1.03
N LEU A 120 -2.63 -12.51 0.31
CA LEU A 120 -1.83 -13.64 -0.17
C LEU A 120 -1.07 -13.27 -1.47
N ALA A 121 -0.01 -14.03 -1.77
CA ALA A 121 0.80 -13.84 -2.98
C ALA A 121 0.00 -14.07 -4.29
N ASP A 122 -1.07 -14.82 -4.25
CA ASP A 122 -1.98 -15.07 -5.38
C ASP A 122 -3.01 -13.94 -5.61
N GLY A 123 -2.98 -12.89 -4.79
CA GLY A 123 -3.87 -11.74 -4.88
C GLY A 123 -5.17 -11.87 -4.08
N ARG A 124 -5.44 -13.00 -3.43
CA ARG A 124 -6.58 -13.14 -2.53
C ARG A 124 -6.35 -12.32 -1.26
N THR A 125 -7.42 -11.75 -0.74
CA THR A 125 -7.43 -11.06 0.56
C THR A 125 -8.44 -11.73 1.47
N LEU A 126 -7.98 -12.19 2.63
CA LEU A 126 -8.76 -12.99 3.57
C LEU A 126 -8.78 -12.35 4.96
N PRO A 127 -9.89 -12.43 5.69
CA PRO A 127 -9.90 -12.07 7.10
C PRO A 127 -9.09 -13.10 7.90
N ALA A 128 -8.42 -12.62 8.95
CA ALA A 128 -7.66 -13.47 9.85
C ALA A 128 -8.12 -13.32 11.29
N THR A 129 -8.00 -14.40 12.04
CA THR A 129 -8.27 -14.46 13.48
C THR A 129 -6.97 -14.60 14.26
N LEU A 130 -6.88 -13.92 15.40
CA LEU A 130 -5.75 -14.06 16.31
C LEU A 130 -5.81 -15.41 17.01
N VAL A 131 -4.72 -16.15 16.97
CA VAL A 131 -4.56 -17.44 17.67
C VAL A 131 -3.82 -17.25 18.99
N GLY A 132 -2.75 -16.48 18.98
CA GLY A 132 -1.96 -16.18 20.18
C GLY A 132 -0.87 -15.16 19.91
N THR A 133 -0.40 -14.53 21.00
CA THR A 133 0.69 -13.54 20.97
C THR A 133 1.68 -13.78 22.09
N ASP A 134 2.92 -13.42 21.83
CA ASP A 134 3.97 -13.24 22.83
C ASP A 134 4.60 -11.85 22.67
N PRO A 135 4.17 -10.85 23.45
CA PRO A 135 4.71 -9.50 23.38
C PRO A 135 6.20 -9.41 23.74
N TYR A 136 6.72 -10.32 24.56
CA TYR A 136 8.15 -10.30 24.94
C TYR A 136 9.06 -10.67 23.78
N SER A 137 8.64 -11.65 22.97
CA SER A 137 9.37 -12.07 21.78
C SER A 137 8.96 -11.32 20.53
N ASP A 138 7.97 -10.40 20.63
CA ASP A 138 7.34 -9.70 19.51
C ASP A 138 6.82 -10.68 18.44
N LEU A 139 6.21 -11.78 18.87
CA LEU A 139 5.64 -12.79 17.98
C LEU A 139 4.11 -12.90 18.14
N ALA A 140 3.45 -13.17 17.03
CA ALA A 140 2.05 -13.47 16.98
C ALA A 140 1.75 -14.56 15.96
N VAL A 141 0.71 -15.35 16.22
CA VAL A 141 0.16 -16.33 15.31
C VAL A 141 -1.28 -15.92 14.99
N ILE A 142 -1.57 -15.82 13.71
CA ILE A 142 -2.92 -15.58 13.18
C ILE A 142 -3.32 -16.73 12.26
N LYS A 143 -4.62 -16.88 12.03
CA LYS A 143 -5.17 -17.92 11.17
C LYS A 143 -6.15 -17.32 10.16
N VAL A 144 -5.97 -17.71 8.90
CA VAL A 144 -6.95 -17.50 7.82
C VAL A 144 -7.72 -18.79 7.56
N ASP A 145 -8.96 -18.67 7.11
CA ASP A 145 -9.78 -19.83 6.73
C ASP A 145 -9.52 -20.18 5.25
N ALA A 146 -8.40 -20.87 5.02
CA ALA A 146 -7.98 -21.38 3.72
C ALA A 146 -7.12 -22.62 3.88
N THR A 147 -7.13 -23.47 2.86
CA THR A 147 -6.36 -24.73 2.80
C THR A 147 -5.43 -24.71 1.59
N ASP A 148 -4.50 -25.66 1.55
CA ASP A 148 -3.54 -25.86 0.47
C ASP A 148 -2.70 -24.60 0.16
N LEU A 149 -2.39 -23.84 1.21
CA LEU A 149 -1.55 -22.67 1.12
C LEU A 149 -0.07 -23.07 1.02
N PRO A 150 0.73 -22.31 0.24
CA PRO A 150 2.17 -22.49 0.21
C PRO A 150 2.78 -22.17 1.56
N THR A 151 3.74 -23.00 2.00
CA THR A 151 4.44 -22.86 3.28
C THR A 151 5.92 -22.54 3.05
N ALA A 152 6.51 -21.83 4.01
CA ALA A 152 7.96 -21.61 4.06
C ALA A 152 8.62 -22.83 4.72
N GLU A 153 9.14 -23.73 3.88
CA GLU A 153 9.97 -24.88 4.29
C GLU A 153 11.44 -24.63 3.90
#